data_a8e1f98b4e3f923617b87fcc7c769daf
#
_entry.id   a8e1f98b4e3f923617b87fcc7c769daf
#
_cell.length_a   1.000
_cell.length_b   1.000
_cell.length_c   1.000
_cell.angle_alpha   90.00
_cell.angle_beta   90.00
_cell.angle_gamma   90.00
#
_symmetry.space_group_name_H-M   'P 1'
#
loop_
_entity.id
_entity.type
_entity.pdbx_description
1 polymer ?
#
loop_
_entity_poly.entity_id
_entity_poly.type
_entity_poly.pdbx_seq_one_letter_code
_entity_poly.pdbx_strand_id
1 'polypeptide(L)'
;GRRFDTSSLSGSSGIGHVRYSTTGSNDPLGAQPFCVNYPFGLAMVHNGNVINFRELRRSLYEDHHRLVETSGDLELILYTFASELEQRNLKDLTVDDIFAAVEATQRKVHGAYSTITIIANHGFLAFNDPRGIRPAVLGRRLTDTGVNWAIASESTAFDYMGYEVVR
;
A
#
# COMPACT_ATOMS: atom_id res chain seq x y z
N GLY A 1 0.70 5.24 -28.06
CA GLY A 1 0.92 5.26 -26.62
C GLY A 1 1.43 6.62 -26.18
N ARG A 2 0.76 7.27 -25.24
CA ARG A 2 1.29 8.49 -24.62
C ARG A 2 2.56 8.12 -23.86
N ARG A 3 3.69 8.73 -24.22
CA ARG A 3 4.90 8.67 -23.38
C ARG A 3 4.59 9.36 -22.07
N PHE A 4 4.79 8.64 -20.96
CA PHE A 4 4.73 9.23 -19.64
C PHE A 4 5.93 10.18 -19.51
N ASP A 5 5.69 11.46 -19.27
CA ASP A 5 6.76 12.39 -18.96
C ASP A 5 7.18 12.21 -17.50
N THR A 6 8.30 11.55 -17.29
CA THR A 6 8.86 11.30 -15.96
C THR A 6 9.67 12.49 -15.43
N SER A 7 9.83 13.56 -16.20
CA SER A 7 10.62 14.74 -15.80
C SER A 7 10.02 15.48 -14.58
N SER A 8 8.70 15.31 -14.37
CA SER A 8 8.01 15.86 -13.20
C SER A 8 8.12 14.99 -11.94
N LEU A 9 8.64 13.75 -12.07
CA LEU A 9 8.82 12.82 -10.95
C LEU A 9 10.24 12.98 -10.39
N SER A 10 10.49 14.06 -9.68
CA SER A 10 11.75 14.26 -8.97
C SER A 10 11.62 13.77 -7.53
N GLY A 11 12.52 12.89 -7.08
CA GLY A 11 12.52 12.37 -5.71
C GLY A 11 13.46 11.18 -5.54
N SER A 12 13.79 10.88 -4.28
CA SER A 12 14.62 9.74 -3.92
C SER A 12 13.82 8.46 -3.64
N SER A 13 12.50 8.57 -3.61
CA SER A 13 11.60 7.49 -3.20
C SER A 13 10.26 7.57 -3.94
N GLY A 14 9.65 6.43 -4.22
CA GLY A 14 8.35 6.41 -4.91
C GLY A 14 7.68 5.03 -4.83
N ILE A 15 6.38 5.02 -5.07
CA ILE A 15 5.60 3.80 -5.28
C ILE A 15 4.93 3.84 -6.64
N GLY A 16 4.71 2.67 -7.22
CA GLY A 16 4.02 2.55 -8.49
C GLY A 16 3.28 1.23 -8.59
N HIS A 17 2.29 1.19 -9.47
CA HIS A 17 1.49 -0.02 -9.70
C HIS A 17 1.17 -0.19 -11.18
N VAL A 18 1.27 -1.41 -11.66
CA VAL A 18 0.82 -1.82 -12.99
C VAL A 18 -0.40 -2.71 -12.81
N ARG A 19 -1.56 -2.22 -13.25
CA ARG A 19 -2.82 -2.95 -13.10
C ARG A 19 -3.15 -3.73 -14.36
N TYR A 20 -3.48 -5.02 -14.18
CA TYR A 20 -4.24 -5.78 -15.17
C TYR A 20 -5.74 -5.57 -14.91
N SER A 21 -6.46 -5.11 -15.93
CA SER A 21 -7.92 -5.04 -15.91
C SER A 21 -8.48 -6.48 -16.02
N THR A 22 -8.97 -7.04 -14.93
CA THR A 22 -9.47 -8.43 -14.91
C THR A 22 -10.93 -8.57 -15.33
N THR A 23 -11.74 -7.52 -15.31
CA THR A 23 -13.14 -7.52 -15.77
C THR A 23 -13.56 -6.10 -16.13
N GLY A 24 -13.61 -5.82 -17.41
CA GLY A 24 -14.57 -4.94 -18.09
C GLY A 24 -14.66 -3.46 -17.76
N SER A 25 -14.07 -2.92 -16.72
CA SER A 25 -14.11 -1.49 -16.47
C SER A 25 -12.71 -0.88 -16.36
N ASN A 26 -12.33 -0.11 -17.37
CA ASN A 26 -11.20 0.84 -17.30
C ASN A 26 -11.63 2.08 -16.48
N ASP A 27 -12.12 1.87 -15.25
CA ASP A 27 -12.48 2.98 -14.38
C ASP A 27 -11.21 3.67 -13.89
N PRO A 28 -10.98 4.94 -14.25
CA PRO A 28 -9.84 5.72 -13.77
C PRO A 28 -9.80 5.85 -12.25
N LEU A 29 -10.95 5.74 -11.57
CA LEU A 29 -11.07 5.79 -10.11
C LEU A 29 -10.42 4.58 -9.43
N GLY A 30 -10.23 3.47 -10.16
CA GLY A 30 -9.52 2.30 -9.65
C GLY A 30 -8.00 2.34 -9.86
N ALA A 31 -7.43 3.44 -10.34
CA ALA A 31 -5.99 3.57 -10.54
C ALA A 31 -5.26 3.62 -9.19
N GLN A 32 -4.07 2.99 -9.15
CA GLN A 32 -3.21 2.98 -7.97
C GLN A 32 -1.91 3.76 -8.26
N PRO A 33 -1.29 4.41 -7.27
CA PRO A 33 -1.60 4.39 -5.83
C PRO A 33 -2.88 5.14 -5.48
N PHE A 34 -3.59 4.66 -4.45
CA PHE A 34 -4.67 5.38 -3.81
C PHE A 34 -4.12 6.25 -2.68
N CYS A 35 -4.64 7.47 -2.52
CA CYS A 35 -4.10 8.43 -1.56
C CYS A 35 -5.18 8.95 -0.62
N VAL A 36 -4.81 9.14 0.65
CA VAL A 36 -5.62 9.85 1.64
C VAL A 36 -4.75 10.85 2.39
N ASN A 37 -5.32 11.99 2.75
CA ASN A 37 -4.56 13.07 3.37
C ASN A 37 -4.40 12.90 4.90
N TYR A 38 -5.23 12.07 5.52
CA TYR A 38 -5.25 11.93 6.98
C TYR A 38 -5.28 10.45 7.39
N PRO A 39 -4.51 10.07 8.45
CA PRO A 39 -3.45 10.86 9.09
C PRO A 39 -2.15 10.90 8.24
N PHE A 40 -1.36 11.96 8.37
CA PHE A 40 -0.02 12.18 7.76
C PHE A 40 0.07 12.22 6.22
N GLY A 41 -1.00 11.95 5.48
CA GLY A 41 -0.89 11.64 4.05
C GLY A 41 -0.34 10.23 3.81
N LEU A 42 -1.21 9.37 3.32
CA LEU A 42 -0.89 7.99 2.98
C LEU A 42 -1.06 7.78 1.48
N ALA A 43 -0.14 7.08 0.86
CA ALA A 43 -0.29 6.57 -0.49
C ALA A 43 -0.04 5.06 -0.48
N MET A 44 -0.97 4.27 -1.00
CA MET A 44 -0.89 2.81 -0.95
C MET A 44 -1.11 2.19 -2.32
N VAL A 45 -0.36 1.13 -2.60
CA VAL A 45 -0.61 0.19 -3.68
C VAL A 45 -0.87 -1.20 -3.10
N HIS A 46 -1.60 -2.02 -3.84
CA HIS A 46 -2.04 -3.32 -3.36
C HIS A 46 -2.09 -4.34 -4.50
N ASN A 47 -1.77 -5.57 -4.16
CA ASN A 47 -2.00 -6.75 -4.99
C ASN A 47 -2.77 -7.79 -4.18
N GLY A 48 -3.93 -8.20 -4.66
CA GLY A 48 -4.72 -9.22 -3.98
C GLY A 48 -6.21 -9.03 -4.09
N ASN A 49 -6.94 -9.64 -3.16
CA ASN A 49 -8.40 -9.59 -3.09
C ASN A 49 -8.89 -9.65 -1.64
N VAL A 50 -9.90 -8.85 -1.32
CA VAL A 50 -10.58 -8.80 -0.01
C VAL A 50 -11.93 -9.51 -0.11
N ILE A 51 -12.17 -10.46 0.80
CA ILE A 51 -13.40 -11.29 0.76
C ILE A 51 -14.54 -10.73 1.61
N ASN A 52 -14.24 -9.91 2.62
CA ASN A 52 -15.25 -9.28 3.49
C ASN A 52 -15.55 -7.82 3.12
N PHE A 53 -15.55 -7.52 1.81
CA PHE A 53 -15.74 -6.18 1.24
C PHE A 53 -16.95 -5.42 1.83
N ARG A 54 -18.13 -6.09 1.86
CA ARG A 54 -19.37 -5.45 2.30
C ARG A 54 -19.35 -5.11 3.79
N GLU A 55 -18.78 -5.97 4.59
CA GLU A 55 -18.63 -5.80 6.03
C GLU A 55 -17.71 -4.61 6.33
N LEU A 56 -16.53 -4.57 5.71
CA LEU A 56 -15.58 -3.48 5.88
C LEU A 56 -16.18 -2.13 5.43
N ARG A 57 -16.82 -2.12 4.26
CA ARG A 57 -17.46 -0.90 3.75
C ARG A 57 -18.50 -0.34 4.72
N ARG A 58 -19.30 -1.23 5.32
CA ARG A 58 -20.28 -0.84 6.33
C ARG A 58 -19.62 -0.30 7.60
N SER A 59 -18.64 -1.01 8.16
CA SER A 59 -17.93 -0.57 9.35
C SER A 59 -17.20 0.75 9.13
N LEU A 60 -16.55 0.95 7.98
CA LEU A 60 -15.90 2.21 7.65
C LEU A 60 -16.91 3.38 7.62
N TYR A 61 -18.11 3.15 7.12
CA TYR A 61 -19.15 4.19 7.09
C TYR A 61 -19.77 4.45 8.48
N GLU A 62 -20.19 3.39 9.18
CA GLU A 62 -20.92 3.48 10.45
C GLU A 62 -20.03 3.89 11.62
N ASP A 63 -18.81 3.31 11.72
CA ASP A 63 -17.94 3.47 12.89
C ASP A 63 -16.88 4.58 12.69
N HIS A 64 -16.46 4.81 11.45
CA HIS A 64 -15.36 5.72 11.13
C HIS A 64 -15.78 6.92 10.26
N HIS A 65 -17.03 6.99 9.84
CA HIS A 65 -17.59 8.05 8.97
C HIS A 65 -16.81 8.25 7.67
N ARG A 66 -16.26 7.16 7.12
CA ARG A 66 -15.50 7.14 5.86
C ARG A 66 -16.37 6.58 4.73
N LEU A 67 -16.56 7.37 3.70
CA LEU A 67 -17.26 6.94 2.48
C LEU A 67 -16.26 6.24 1.55
N VAL A 68 -16.57 4.99 1.18
CA VAL A 68 -15.82 4.24 0.17
C VAL A 68 -16.47 4.51 -1.20
N GLU A 69 -15.73 5.13 -2.09
CA GLU A 69 -16.24 5.60 -3.39
C GLU A 69 -16.06 4.58 -4.50
N THR A 70 -15.02 3.74 -4.41
CA THR A 70 -14.72 2.75 -5.45
C THR A 70 -15.24 1.36 -5.11
N SER A 71 -15.24 0.48 -6.09
CA SER A 71 -15.44 -0.96 -5.89
C SER A 71 -14.11 -1.70 -5.67
N GLY A 72 -13.02 -0.98 -5.46
CA GLY A 72 -11.67 -1.53 -5.33
C GLY A 72 -11.32 -1.90 -3.89
N ASP A 73 -10.68 -3.05 -3.73
CA ASP A 73 -10.25 -3.57 -2.43
C ASP A 73 -9.23 -2.66 -1.73
N LEU A 74 -8.41 -1.95 -2.52
CA LEU A 74 -7.36 -1.08 -1.98
C LEU A 74 -7.91 0.04 -1.09
N GLU A 75 -9.00 0.67 -1.50
CA GLU A 75 -9.60 1.77 -0.73
C GLU A 75 -10.06 1.30 0.65
N LEU A 76 -10.60 0.08 0.74
CA LEU A 76 -10.99 -0.53 2.01
C LEU A 76 -9.79 -0.78 2.92
N ILE A 77 -8.70 -1.36 2.37
CA ILE A 77 -7.48 -1.64 3.14
C ILE A 77 -6.88 -0.33 3.64
N LEU A 78 -6.75 0.66 2.76
CA LEU A 78 -6.16 1.96 3.08
C LEU A 78 -6.97 2.70 4.14
N TYR A 79 -8.30 2.75 4.01
CA TYR A 79 -9.15 3.42 5.01
C TYR A 79 -9.17 2.68 6.35
N THR A 80 -9.17 1.34 6.34
CA THR A 80 -9.04 0.56 7.56
C THR A 80 -7.72 0.86 8.25
N PHE A 81 -6.60 0.83 7.53
CA PHE A 81 -5.29 1.15 8.08
C PHE A 81 -5.23 2.60 8.59
N ALA A 82 -5.75 3.56 7.83
CA ALA A 82 -5.81 4.96 8.25
C ALA A 82 -6.62 5.15 9.55
N SER A 83 -7.74 4.44 9.68
CA SER A 83 -8.56 4.49 10.90
C SER A 83 -7.87 3.85 12.10
N GLU A 84 -7.12 2.76 11.90
CA GLU A 84 -6.33 2.15 12.97
C GLU A 84 -5.13 3.01 13.38
N LEU A 85 -4.51 3.68 12.42
CA LEU A 85 -3.42 4.60 12.68
C LEU A 85 -3.90 5.84 13.45
N GLU A 86 -5.10 6.35 13.13
CA GLU A 86 -5.75 7.47 13.81
C GLU A 86 -5.97 7.22 15.33
N GLN A 87 -6.10 5.97 15.74
CA GLN A 87 -6.25 5.59 17.14
C GLN A 87 -4.93 5.68 17.94
N ARG A 88 -3.82 5.99 17.30
CA ARG A 88 -2.50 6.07 17.93
C ARG A 88 -2.16 7.50 18.36
N ASN A 89 -1.06 7.64 19.11
CA ASN A 89 -0.56 8.98 19.46
C ASN A 89 0.08 9.64 18.22
N LEU A 90 -0.72 10.38 17.47
CA LEU A 90 -0.25 11.00 16.20
C LEU A 90 0.81 12.08 16.42
N LYS A 91 1.01 12.60 17.64
CA LYS A 91 2.04 13.62 17.90
C LYS A 91 3.43 13.01 18.00
N ASP A 92 3.51 11.79 18.54
CA ASP A 92 4.76 11.07 18.76
C ASP A 92 4.61 9.63 18.22
N LEU A 93 4.23 9.53 16.92
CA LEU A 93 4.00 8.24 16.29
C LEU A 93 5.29 7.43 16.20
N THR A 94 5.29 6.27 16.83
CA THR A 94 6.41 5.33 16.85
C THR A 94 6.25 4.24 15.77
N VAL A 95 7.34 3.53 15.48
CA VAL A 95 7.31 2.35 14.60
C VAL A 95 6.40 1.26 15.19
N ASP A 96 6.40 1.10 16.50
CA ASP A 96 5.55 0.12 17.18
C ASP A 96 4.06 0.48 17.06
N ASP A 97 3.70 1.76 17.06
CA ASP A 97 2.34 2.22 16.79
C ASP A 97 1.90 1.89 15.35
N ILE A 98 2.80 2.06 14.39
CA ILE A 98 2.54 1.71 12.99
C ILE A 98 2.31 0.20 12.87
N PHE A 99 3.15 -0.63 13.47
CA PHE A 99 2.97 -2.09 13.45
C PHE A 99 1.71 -2.53 14.20
N ALA A 100 1.35 -1.89 15.29
CA ALA A 100 0.09 -2.15 15.99
C ALA A 100 -1.14 -1.77 15.14
N ALA A 101 -1.06 -0.71 14.32
CA ALA A 101 -2.10 -0.36 13.36
C ALA A 101 -2.19 -1.39 12.22
N VAL A 102 -1.05 -1.92 11.73
CA VAL A 102 -1.01 -3.03 10.76
C VAL A 102 -1.69 -4.27 11.33
N GLU A 103 -1.32 -4.68 12.53
CA GLU A 103 -1.91 -5.86 13.19
C GLU A 103 -3.43 -5.71 13.35
N ALA A 104 -3.91 -4.53 13.77
CA ALA A 104 -5.33 -4.24 13.87
C ALA A 104 -6.04 -4.28 12.51
N THR A 105 -5.38 -3.77 11.45
CA THR A 105 -5.87 -3.86 10.08
C THR A 105 -5.97 -5.32 9.62
N GLN A 106 -4.94 -6.12 9.86
CA GLN A 106 -4.92 -7.54 9.50
C GLN A 106 -6.00 -8.36 10.21
N ARG A 107 -6.41 -7.98 11.41
CA ARG A 107 -7.55 -8.60 12.11
C ARG A 107 -8.90 -8.30 11.47
N LYS A 108 -9.04 -7.15 10.83
CA LYS A 108 -10.29 -6.69 10.22
C LYS A 108 -10.41 -7.05 8.74
N VAL A 109 -9.32 -6.98 7.99
CA VAL A 109 -9.29 -7.23 6.54
C VAL A 109 -9.06 -8.71 6.28
N HIS A 110 -10.06 -9.38 5.74
CA HIS A 110 -9.97 -10.79 5.38
C HIS A 110 -9.74 -10.95 3.87
N GLY A 111 -8.75 -11.75 3.51
CA GLY A 111 -8.42 -12.01 2.11
C GLY A 111 -6.97 -12.42 1.92
N ALA A 112 -6.52 -12.32 0.67
CA ALA A 112 -5.14 -12.55 0.27
C ALA A 112 -4.61 -11.26 -0.35
N TYR A 113 -3.71 -10.57 0.32
CA TYR A 113 -3.22 -9.28 -0.15
C TYR A 113 -1.76 -9.00 0.26
N SER A 114 -1.09 -8.18 -0.54
CA SER A 114 0.13 -7.49 -0.16
C SER A 114 0.00 -6.00 -0.48
N THR A 115 0.55 -5.17 0.38
CA THR A 115 0.49 -3.71 0.28
C THR A 115 1.87 -3.08 0.41
N ILE A 116 2.06 -1.98 -0.31
CA ILE A 116 3.20 -1.07 -0.10
C ILE A 116 2.61 0.32 0.09
N THR A 117 3.01 0.97 1.16
CA THR A 117 2.46 2.25 1.60
C THR A 117 3.58 3.24 1.84
N ILE A 118 3.40 4.48 1.41
CA ILE A 118 4.17 5.63 1.89
C ILE A 118 3.35 6.30 2.99
N ILE A 119 3.98 6.52 4.14
CA ILE A 119 3.47 7.37 5.21
C ILE A 119 4.32 8.64 5.18
N ALA A 120 3.72 9.77 4.84
CA ALA A 120 4.46 11.02 4.68
C ALA A 120 5.24 11.38 5.95
N ASN A 121 6.52 11.70 5.79
CA ASN A 121 7.50 11.98 6.84
C ASN A 121 7.86 10.80 7.77
N HIS A 122 7.30 9.60 7.57
CA HIS A 122 7.61 8.39 8.36
C HIS A 122 8.28 7.30 7.53
N GLY A 123 8.06 7.26 6.20
CA GLY A 123 8.77 6.34 5.31
C GLY A 123 7.88 5.33 4.61
N PHE A 124 8.47 4.17 4.29
CA PHE A 124 7.80 3.07 3.60
C PHE A 124 7.40 1.98 4.57
N LEU A 125 6.19 1.46 4.36
CA LEU A 125 5.64 0.31 5.06
C LEU A 125 5.19 -0.72 4.01
N ALA A 126 5.54 -1.98 4.20
CA ALA A 126 4.94 -3.09 3.45
C ALA A 126 4.40 -4.12 4.42
N PHE A 127 3.21 -4.63 4.13
CA PHE A 127 2.62 -5.71 4.89
C PHE A 127 1.71 -6.57 4.02
N ASN A 128 1.58 -7.83 4.42
CA ASN A 128 0.77 -8.83 3.74
C ASN A 128 -0.43 -9.21 4.61
N ASP A 129 -1.34 -9.99 4.03
CA ASP A 129 -2.32 -10.73 4.82
C ASP A 129 -1.62 -11.64 5.87
N PRO A 130 -2.29 -11.99 6.99
CA PRO A 130 -1.65 -12.73 8.09
C PRO A 130 -1.11 -14.10 7.70
N ARG A 131 -1.52 -14.64 6.55
CA ARG A 131 -1.07 -15.94 6.02
C ARG A 131 0.02 -15.82 4.97
N GLY A 132 0.34 -14.59 4.54
CA GLY A 132 1.35 -14.32 3.52
C GLY A 132 1.05 -14.95 2.16
N ILE A 133 -0.24 -15.01 1.78
CA ILE A 133 -0.67 -15.67 0.53
C ILE A 133 -0.18 -14.90 -0.70
N ARG A 134 -0.23 -13.56 -0.64
CA ARG A 134 0.34 -12.73 -1.70
C ARG A 134 1.78 -12.39 -1.37
N PRO A 135 2.72 -12.59 -2.33
CA PRO A 135 4.13 -12.31 -2.09
C PRO A 135 4.41 -10.82 -1.99
N ALA A 136 5.42 -10.50 -1.22
CA ALA A 136 6.15 -9.24 -1.25
C ALA A 136 7.63 -9.57 -1.08
N VAL A 137 8.47 -9.07 -1.94
CA VAL A 137 9.90 -9.37 -1.99
C VAL A 137 10.69 -8.10 -1.69
N LEU A 138 11.63 -8.18 -0.76
CA LEU A 138 12.56 -7.10 -0.43
C LEU A 138 13.86 -7.30 -1.20
N GLY A 139 14.31 -6.26 -1.88
CA GLY A 139 15.59 -6.22 -2.57
C GLY A 139 16.44 -5.05 -2.14
N ARG A 140 17.73 -5.19 -2.30
CA ARG A 140 18.72 -4.12 -2.09
C ARG A 140 19.64 -4.00 -3.29
N ARG A 141 20.15 -2.79 -3.51
CA ARG A 141 21.20 -2.52 -4.48
C ARG A 141 22.23 -1.58 -3.86
N LEU A 142 23.49 -2.00 -3.87
CA LEU A 142 24.61 -1.16 -3.46
C LEU A 142 24.90 -0.13 -4.57
N THR A 143 25.14 1.11 -4.16
CA THR A 143 25.55 2.21 -5.05
C THR A 143 26.71 2.95 -4.44
N ASP A 144 27.38 3.80 -5.19
CA ASP A 144 28.50 4.62 -4.72
C ASP A 144 28.09 5.58 -3.57
N THR A 145 26.79 5.87 -3.44
CA THR A 145 26.27 6.82 -2.44
C THR A 145 25.52 6.13 -1.30
N GLY A 146 25.43 4.78 -1.30
CA GLY A 146 24.75 4.03 -0.23
C GLY A 146 23.97 2.82 -0.72
N VAL A 147 22.94 2.44 0.01
CA VAL A 147 22.09 1.29 -0.29
C VAL A 147 20.71 1.75 -0.74
N ASN A 148 20.31 1.33 -1.92
CA ASN A 148 18.93 1.47 -2.37
C ASN A 148 18.10 0.25 -1.98
N TRP A 149 16.93 0.47 -1.43
CA TRP A 149 15.97 -0.56 -1.08
C TRP A 149 14.77 -0.54 -2.02
N ALA A 150 14.26 -1.70 -2.35
CA ALA A 150 13.05 -1.85 -3.16
C ALA A 150 12.17 -2.97 -2.63
N ILE A 151 10.86 -2.80 -2.75
CA ILE A 151 9.87 -3.83 -2.45
C ILE A 151 9.03 -4.03 -3.70
N ALA A 152 8.83 -5.28 -4.10
CA ALA A 152 8.04 -5.63 -5.27
C ALA A 152 7.14 -6.84 -4.97
N SER A 153 6.06 -7.00 -5.74
CA SER A 153 5.21 -8.20 -5.67
C SER A 153 5.88 -9.43 -6.26
N GLU A 154 6.93 -9.25 -7.10
CA GLU A 154 7.64 -10.33 -7.77
C GLU A 154 9.14 -10.03 -7.85
N SER A 155 9.98 -11.07 -7.68
CA SER A 155 11.44 -10.95 -7.73
C SER A 155 11.97 -10.62 -9.13
N THR A 156 11.24 -11.00 -10.19
CA THR A 156 11.61 -10.71 -11.58
C THR A 156 11.80 -9.22 -11.87
N ALA A 157 11.12 -8.35 -11.13
CA ALA A 157 11.33 -6.90 -11.24
C ALA A 157 12.76 -6.49 -10.82
N PHE A 158 13.37 -7.21 -9.89
CA PHE A 158 14.72 -6.93 -9.39
C PHE A 158 15.83 -7.34 -10.36
N ASP A 159 15.62 -8.42 -11.11
CA ASP A 159 16.58 -8.89 -12.10
C ASP A 159 16.88 -7.81 -13.15
N TYR A 160 15.83 -7.11 -13.61
CA TYR A 160 15.99 -6.03 -14.59
C TYR A 160 16.59 -4.74 -14.00
N MET A 161 16.45 -4.52 -12.70
CA MET A 161 16.88 -3.30 -12.03
C MET A 161 18.22 -3.47 -11.28
N GLY A 162 18.81 -4.68 -11.30
CA GLY A 162 20.06 -4.98 -10.62
C GLY A 162 19.94 -4.93 -9.09
N TYR A 163 18.80 -5.32 -8.55
CA TYR A 163 18.63 -5.51 -7.11
C TYR A 163 18.87 -6.97 -6.73
N GLU A 164 19.53 -7.16 -5.62
CA GLU A 164 19.71 -8.46 -4.98
C GLU A 164 18.51 -8.73 -4.06
N VAL A 165 17.88 -9.90 -4.20
CA VAL A 165 16.78 -10.32 -3.30
C VAL A 165 17.35 -10.58 -1.91
N VAL A 166 16.74 -9.96 -0.90
CA VAL A 166 17.13 -10.11 0.51
C VAL A 166 16.15 -11.01 1.25
N ARG A 167 14.84 -10.91 0.91
CA ARG A 167 13.77 -11.70 1.52
C ARG A 167 12.55 -11.76 0.60
#